data_58a8cf2badd15945402064363f356bfc
#
_entry.id   58a8cf2badd15945402064363f356bfc
#
_cell.length_a   1.000
_cell.length_b   1.000
_cell.length_c   1.000
_cell.angle_alpha   90.00
_cell.angle_beta   90.00
_cell.angle_gamma   90.00
#
_symmetry.space_group_name_H-M   'P 1'
#
loop_
_entity.id
_entity.type
_entity.pdbx_description
1 polymer ?
#
loop_
_entity_poly.entity_id
_entity_poly.type
_entity_poly.pdbx_seq_one_letter_code
_entity_poly.pdbx_strand_id
1 'polypeptide(L)'
;MRKKNSSEGKSGQVVPYETQRDFVIDLYEGILQRTPENHEVEYWIGVAAEKGTRHVLEQFVSSQELVERFKQTRGFAQNWSLSQYGEVELLLKLISNEVFASPTIVDVGAAGVDISNSIDLIATMGWRGLLIEANPYHAELLATEISELNADVVCCAVAATEGEATFYLGKHHHLSSLNQEMAESWGDTQGEITVTKRRLHKILDEHNIPQNFAVLSLDIEGVDFEVLNDLINSSLYRPDWIIIEWGHTIFEATMDDHRLTDAVRTEYEIVGTTFSNILLKRIKN
;
A
#
# COMPACT_ATOMS: atom_id res chain seq x y z
N MET A 1 -6.24 -59.51 -15.92
CA MET A 1 -5.76 -58.92 -14.65
C MET A 1 -5.09 -57.58 -14.97
N ARG A 2 -5.82 -56.50 -14.76
CA ARG A 2 -5.31 -55.12 -14.90
C ARG A 2 -4.78 -54.66 -13.54
N LYS A 3 -3.49 -54.36 -13.44
CA LYS A 3 -2.90 -53.71 -12.25
C LYS A 3 -3.32 -52.24 -12.24
N LYS A 4 -4.01 -51.84 -11.15
CA LYS A 4 -4.21 -50.43 -10.81
C LYS A 4 -2.89 -49.87 -10.25
N ASN A 5 -2.33 -48.91 -10.96
CA ASN A 5 -1.32 -48.04 -10.39
C ASN A 5 -2.06 -46.86 -9.72
N SER A 6 -2.04 -46.84 -8.40
CA SER A 6 -2.40 -45.66 -7.61
C SER A 6 -1.21 -44.73 -7.57
N SER A 7 -1.24 -43.65 -8.34
CA SER A 7 -0.37 -42.50 -8.13
C SER A 7 -1.12 -41.49 -7.30
N GLU A 8 -0.75 -41.40 -6.02
CA GLU A 8 -1.16 -40.31 -5.16
C GLU A 8 -0.62 -38.99 -5.75
N GLY A 9 -1.54 -38.12 -6.15
CA GLY A 9 -1.22 -36.83 -6.75
C GLY A 9 -0.70 -35.84 -5.73
N LYS A 10 0.51 -35.39 -5.95
CA LYS A 10 0.97 -34.10 -5.42
C LYS A 10 0.07 -33.02 -6.04
N SER A 11 -0.63 -32.26 -5.22
CA SER A 11 -1.46 -31.14 -5.62
C SER A 11 -0.60 -29.93 -6.02
N GLY A 12 -0.01 -30.00 -7.19
CA GLY A 12 0.45 -28.85 -7.93
C GLY A 12 -0.24 -28.97 -9.29
N GLN A 13 -1.21 -28.12 -9.59
CA GLN A 13 -1.75 -28.06 -10.92
C GLN A 13 -0.60 -27.77 -11.88
N VAL A 14 -0.23 -28.76 -12.68
CA VAL A 14 0.71 -28.56 -13.79
C VAL A 14 -0.04 -27.75 -14.84
N VAL A 15 0.27 -26.48 -14.93
CA VAL A 15 -0.26 -25.59 -15.96
C VAL A 15 0.31 -26.06 -17.30
N PRO A 16 -0.50 -26.27 -18.35
CA PRO A 16 -0.02 -26.67 -19.68
C PRO A 16 1.03 -25.69 -20.23
N TYR A 17 1.95 -26.16 -21.06
CA TYR A 17 3.06 -25.34 -21.60
C TYR A 17 2.59 -24.05 -22.28
N GLU A 18 1.53 -24.13 -23.10
CA GLU A 18 0.93 -22.94 -23.76
C GLU A 18 0.47 -21.90 -22.74
N THR A 19 -0.13 -22.35 -21.65
CA THR A 19 -0.58 -21.46 -20.56
C THR A 19 0.59 -20.84 -19.79
N GLN A 20 1.73 -21.55 -19.66
CA GLN A 20 2.95 -20.96 -19.05
C GLN A 20 3.57 -19.89 -19.95
N ARG A 21 3.53 -20.09 -21.27
CA ARG A 21 3.97 -19.07 -22.22
C ARG A 21 3.10 -17.82 -22.14
N ASP A 22 1.79 -18.00 -22.17
CA ASP A 22 0.83 -16.91 -22.05
C ASP A 22 1.00 -16.19 -20.71
N PHE A 23 1.15 -16.93 -19.61
CA PHE A 23 1.41 -16.34 -18.29
C PHE A 23 2.67 -15.46 -18.30
N VAL A 24 3.78 -15.90 -18.90
CA VAL A 24 5.00 -15.09 -18.98
C VAL A 24 4.79 -13.85 -19.85
N ILE A 25 4.11 -13.99 -20.99
CA ILE A 25 3.78 -12.85 -21.86
C ILE A 25 2.91 -11.84 -21.10
N ASP A 26 1.88 -12.32 -20.39
CA ASP A 26 0.99 -11.48 -19.58
C ASP A 26 1.75 -10.73 -18.47
N LEU A 27 2.78 -11.32 -17.85
CA LEU A 27 3.64 -10.61 -16.90
C LEU A 27 4.42 -9.47 -17.56
N TYR A 28 4.97 -9.70 -18.76
CA TYR A 28 5.68 -8.65 -19.49
C TYR A 28 4.75 -7.55 -19.96
N GLU A 29 3.60 -7.90 -20.52
CA GLU A 29 2.64 -6.93 -21.06
C GLU A 29 1.86 -6.23 -19.95
N GLY A 30 1.42 -6.98 -18.92
CA GLY A 30 0.61 -6.44 -17.82
C GLY A 30 1.43 -5.72 -16.76
N ILE A 31 2.60 -6.23 -16.39
CA ILE A 31 3.42 -5.65 -15.32
C ILE A 31 4.50 -4.73 -15.90
N LEU A 32 5.29 -5.21 -16.87
CA LEU A 32 6.39 -4.44 -17.44
C LEU A 32 5.97 -3.57 -18.64
N GLN A 33 4.71 -3.66 -19.08
CA GLN A 33 4.13 -2.86 -20.18
C GLN A 33 5.00 -2.88 -21.48
N ARG A 34 5.55 -4.04 -21.81
CA ARG A 34 6.28 -4.29 -23.05
C ARG A 34 6.11 -5.71 -23.53
N THR A 35 6.28 -5.90 -24.84
CA THR A 35 6.34 -7.24 -25.42
C THR A 35 7.71 -7.88 -25.13
N PRO A 36 7.77 -9.12 -24.60
CA PRO A 36 9.03 -9.81 -24.37
C PRO A 36 9.66 -10.30 -25.68
N GLU A 37 10.99 -10.46 -25.65
CA GLU A 37 11.68 -11.20 -26.71
C GLU A 37 11.55 -12.71 -26.49
N ASN A 38 11.65 -13.49 -27.57
CA ASN A 38 11.45 -14.94 -27.47
C ASN A 38 12.41 -15.62 -26.49
N HIS A 39 13.66 -15.17 -26.40
CA HIS A 39 14.63 -15.75 -25.47
C HIS A 39 14.30 -15.48 -24.00
N GLU A 40 13.67 -14.33 -23.70
CA GLU A 40 13.20 -13.98 -22.35
C GLU A 40 12.04 -14.90 -21.94
N VAL A 41 11.10 -15.14 -22.87
CA VAL A 41 9.96 -16.02 -22.62
C VAL A 41 10.44 -17.46 -22.34
N GLU A 42 11.35 -17.99 -23.16
CA GLU A 42 11.89 -19.35 -22.99
C GLU A 42 12.67 -19.48 -21.66
N TYR A 43 13.44 -18.46 -21.28
CA TYR A 43 14.12 -18.42 -19.98
C TYR A 43 13.13 -18.55 -18.82
N TRP A 44 12.09 -17.72 -18.81
CA TRP A 44 11.11 -17.71 -17.70
C TRP A 44 10.21 -18.94 -17.68
N ILE A 45 9.90 -19.54 -18.82
CA ILE A 45 9.23 -20.85 -18.88
C ILE A 45 10.10 -21.91 -18.20
N GLY A 46 11.41 -21.91 -18.45
CA GLY A 46 12.35 -22.81 -17.78
C GLY A 46 12.36 -22.60 -16.25
N VAL A 47 12.40 -21.35 -15.80
CA VAL A 47 12.33 -20.99 -14.37
C VAL A 47 10.99 -21.42 -13.78
N ALA A 48 9.87 -21.18 -14.48
CA ALA A 48 8.54 -21.58 -14.01
C ALA A 48 8.40 -23.11 -13.88
N ALA A 49 9.00 -23.87 -14.79
CA ALA A 49 9.01 -25.34 -14.72
C ALA A 49 9.83 -25.88 -13.54
N GLU A 50 10.93 -25.21 -13.18
CA GLU A 50 11.83 -25.61 -12.09
C GLU A 50 11.33 -25.13 -10.72
N LYS A 51 10.91 -23.85 -10.61
CA LYS A 51 10.64 -23.17 -9.34
C LYS A 51 9.17 -22.77 -9.13
N GLY A 52 8.33 -22.97 -10.13
CA GLY A 52 6.92 -22.62 -10.13
C GLY A 52 6.62 -21.19 -10.57
N THR A 53 5.40 -20.97 -11.02
CA THR A 53 4.91 -19.65 -11.51
C THR A 53 4.93 -18.57 -10.45
N ARG A 54 4.70 -18.92 -9.18
CA ARG A 54 4.79 -17.97 -8.05
C ARG A 54 6.18 -17.37 -7.94
N HIS A 55 7.24 -18.18 -8.05
CA HIS A 55 8.60 -17.67 -8.00
C HIS A 55 8.89 -16.71 -9.15
N VAL A 56 8.40 -17.01 -10.36
CA VAL A 56 8.53 -16.09 -11.51
C VAL A 56 7.85 -14.76 -11.20
N LEU A 57 6.61 -14.78 -10.71
CA LEU A 57 5.90 -13.56 -10.34
C LEU A 57 6.66 -12.73 -9.27
N GLU A 58 7.19 -13.40 -8.23
CA GLU A 58 8.01 -12.74 -7.20
C GLU A 58 9.26 -12.06 -7.79
N GLN A 59 9.88 -12.65 -8.80
CA GLN A 59 11.01 -12.03 -9.49
C GLN A 59 10.58 -10.81 -10.32
N PHE A 60 9.43 -10.86 -10.98
CA PHE A 60 8.90 -9.72 -11.74
C PHE A 60 8.57 -8.53 -10.84
N VAL A 61 7.82 -8.75 -9.75
CA VAL A 61 7.42 -7.66 -8.85
C VAL A 61 8.58 -7.09 -8.01
N SER A 62 9.70 -7.81 -7.90
CA SER A 62 10.93 -7.32 -7.27
C SER A 62 12.01 -6.89 -8.27
N SER A 63 11.68 -6.83 -9.56
CA SER A 63 12.68 -6.55 -10.59
C SER A 63 13.02 -5.06 -10.66
N GLN A 64 14.29 -4.77 -10.91
CA GLN A 64 14.73 -3.41 -11.21
C GLN A 64 14.03 -2.84 -12.45
N GLU A 65 13.69 -3.69 -13.42
CA GLU A 65 12.96 -3.27 -14.62
C GLU A 65 11.57 -2.74 -14.29
N LEU A 66 10.85 -3.38 -13.35
CA LEU A 66 9.56 -2.86 -12.88
C LEU A 66 9.72 -1.47 -12.26
N VAL A 67 10.70 -1.30 -11.37
CA VAL A 67 11.01 0.00 -10.76
C VAL A 67 11.28 1.07 -11.82
N GLU A 68 12.12 0.76 -12.82
CA GLU A 68 12.44 1.71 -13.88
C GLU A 68 11.23 2.02 -14.79
N ARG A 69 10.35 1.03 -15.02
CA ARG A 69 9.10 1.23 -15.77
C ARG A 69 8.14 2.15 -15.03
N PHE A 70 7.98 1.94 -13.74
CA PHE A 70 7.19 2.84 -12.90
C PHE A 70 7.70 4.28 -12.98
N LYS A 71 9.01 4.49 -12.95
CA LYS A 71 9.63 5.82 -13.12
C LYS A 71 9.32 6.44 -14.50
N GLN A 72 9.31 5.64 -15.57
CA GLN A 72 9.15 6.12 -16.95
C GLN A 72 7.69 6.42 -17.32
N THR A 73 6.74 5.58 -16.88
CA THR A 73 5.34 5.66 -17.31
C THR A 73 4.59 6.83 -16.69
N ARG A 74 5.09 7.40 -15.61
CA ARG A 74 4.40 8.44 -14.86
C ARG A 74 4.68 9.86 -15.28
N GLY A 75 5.69 10.08 -16.12
CA GLY A 75 6.08 11.44 -16.52
C GLY A 75 6.57 12.33 -15.37
N PHE A 76 6.80 11.74 -14.19
CA PHE A 76 7.28 12.43 -13.01
C PHE A 76 8.81 12.44 -12.94
N ALA A 77 9.38 13.39 -12.20
CA ALA A 77 10.79 13.65 -12.13
C ALA A 77 11.64 12.43 -11.71
N GLN A 78 12.89 12.45 -12.07
CA GLN A 78 13.90 11.39 -12.16
C GLN A 78 14.21 10.56 -10.90
N ASN A 79 13.52 10.72 -9.77
CA ASN A 79 13.89 10.11 -8.50
C ASN A 79 12.75 9.34 -7.79
N TRP A 80 11.83 8.76 -8.54
CA TRP A 80 10.74 8.00 -7.96
C TRP A 80 11.18 6.63 -7.45
N SER A 81 10.96 6.40 -6.16
CA SER A 81 10.90 5.06 -5.58
C SER A 81 9.43 4.63 -5.48
N LEU A 82 9.16 3.33 -5.44
CA LEU A 82 7.80 2.78 -5.26
C LEU A 82 7.16 3.27 -3.94
N SER A 83 8.00 3.54 -2.94
CA SER A 83 7.64 4.11 -1.66
C SER A 83 8.93 4.48 -0.93
N GLN A 84 8.83 5.16 0.21
CA GLN A 84 10.01 5.68 0.93
C GLN A 84 10.97 4.56 1.36
N TYR A 85 10.44 3.43 1.86
CA TYR A 85 11.23 2.32 2.39
C TYR A 85 10.86 0.96 1.78
N GLY A 86 10.21 0.93 0.61
CA GLY A 86 9.84 -0.29 -0.10
C GLY A 86 8.53 -0.94 0.36
N GLU A 87 7.63 -0.18 0.98
CA GLU A 87 6.32 -0.66 1.44
C GLU A 87 5.49 -1.23 0.31
N VAL A 88 5.41 -0.52 -0.81
CA VAL A 88 4.62 -0.95 -1.98
C VAL A 88 5.24 -2.19 -2.61
N GLU A 89 6.57 -2.27 -2.71
CA GLU A 89 7.24 -3.46 -3.22
C GLU A 89 6.94 -4.69 -2.35
N LEU A 90 7.02 -4.53 -1.01
CA LEU A 90 6.69 -5.60 -0.08
C LEU A 90 5.22 -5.99 -0.17
N LEU A 91 4.31 -5.00 -0.21
CA LEU A 91 2.88 -5.22 -0.38
C LEU A 91 2.59 -6.01 -1.66
N LEU A 92 3.14 -5.60 -2.81
CA LEU A 92 2.93 -6.27 -4.10
C LEU A 92 3.37 -7.74 -4.07
N LYS A 93 4.47 -8.05 -3.39
CA LYS A 93 4.90 -9.45 -3.18
C LYS A 93 3.88 -10.26 -2.38
N LEU A 94 3.34 -9.66 -1.32
CA LEU A 94 2.40 -10.33 -0.41
C LEU A 94 1.02 -10.54 -1.05
N ILE A 95 0.54 -9.57 -1.84
CA ILE A 95 -0.79 -9.62 -2.48
C ILE A 95 -0.80 -10.30 -3.86
N SER A 96 0.33 -10.75 -4.36
CA SER A 96 0.50 -11.26 -5.73
C SER A 96 -0.48 -12.37 -6.16
N ASN A 97 -1.08 -13.08 -5.22
CA ASN A 97 -2.08 -14.13 -5.47
C ASN A 97 -3.47 -13.78 -4.94
N GLU A 98 -3.70 -12.53 -4.57
CA GLU A 98 -4.99 -12.10 -4.03
C GLU A 98 -5.84 -11.44 -5.13
N VAL A 99 -7.15 -11.69 -5.06
CA VAL A 99 -8.15 -11.02 -5.89
C VAL A 99 -8.98 -10.14 -4.97
N PHE A 100 -8.91 -8.84 -5.18
CA PHE A 100 -9.68 -7.88 -4.41
C PHE A 100 -11.05 -7.62 -5.05
N ALA A 101 -12.11 -7.75 -4.27
CA ALA A 101 -13.45 -7.35 -4.71
C ALA A 101 -13.55 -5.83 -4.93
N SER A 102 -12.74 -5.07 -4.22
CA SER A 102 -12.62 -3.62 -4.34
C SER A 102 -11.14 -3.22 -4.28
N PRO A 103 -10.45 -3.13 -5.42
CA PRO A 103 -9.07 -2.68 -5.49
C PRO A 103 -8.99 -1.17 -5.24
N THR A 104 -9.10 -0.80 -3.98
CA THR A 104 -9.11 0.58 -3.50
C THR A 104 -8.01 0.75 -2.46
N ILE A 105 -7.24 1.82 -2.57
CA ILE A 105 -6.32 2.28 -1.54
C ILE A 105 -6.80 3.59 -0.94
N VAL A 106 -6.77 3.67 0.38
CA VAL A 106 -6.95 4.90 1.15
C VAL A 106 -5.60 5.26 1.75
N ASP A 107 -5.09 6.43 1.43
CA ASP A 107 -3.78 6.92 1.85
C ASP A 107 -3.96 8.16 2.72
N VAL A 108 -3.65 8.04 4.00
CA VAL A 108 -3.82 9.09 5.01
C VAL A 108 -2.45 9.62 5.39
N GLY A 109 -2.23 10.91 5.17
CA GLY A 109 -0.92 11.53 5.19
C GLY A 109 -0.24 11.47 3.83
N ALA A 110 -1.02 11.63 2.74
CA ALA A 110 -0.55 11.52 1.37
C ALA A 110 0.26 12.76 0.95
N ALA A 111 1.39 12.99 1.61
CA ALA A 111 2.20 14.20 1.56
C ALA A 111 2.70 14.62 0.17
N GLY A 112 2.61 13.76 -0.85
CA GLY A 112 3.00 14.03 -2.24
C GLY A 112 3.19 12.77 -3.05
N VAL A 113 3.51 12.94 -4.33
CA VAL A 113 3.67 11.81 -5.26
C VAL A 113 5.03 11.12 -5.14
N ASP A 114 6.02 11.78 -4.58
CA ASP A 114 7.42 11.35 -4.55
C ASP A 114 7.80 10.39 -3.40
N ILE A 115 6.94 10.29 -2.40
CA ILE A 115 7.08 9.37 -1.25
C ILE A 115 5.78 8.61 -0.95
N SER A 116 4.93 8.41 -1.95
CA SER A 116 3.60 7.86 -1.79
C SER A 116 3.57 6.33 -1.72
N ASN A 117 2.79 5.79 -0.80
CA ASN A 117 2.44 4.38 -0.72
C ASN A 117 1.28 4.00 -1.67
N SER A 118 0.66 4.94 -2.36
CA SER A 118 -0.59 4.73 -3.09
C SER A 118 -0.49 4.96 -4.59
N ILE A 119 0.28 5.95 -5.04
CA ILE A 119 0.28 6.38 -6.44
C ILE A 119 0.66 5.25 -7.40
N ASP A 120 1.55 4.34 -7.01
CA ASP A 120 1.93 3.20 -7.84
C ASP A 120 0.76 2.25 -8.13
N LEU A 121 -0.05 1.97 -7.12
CA LEU A 121 -1.24 1.14 -7.25
C LEU A 121 -2.29 1.82 -8.13
N ILE A 122 -2.47 3.14 -7.96
CA ILE A 122 -3.46 3.91 -8.70
C ILE A 122 -3.04 4.07 -10.16
N ALA A 123 -1.82 4.59 -10.42
CA ALA A 123 -1.37 4.95 -11.75
C ALA A 123 -1.05 3.74 -12.64
N THR A 124 -0.53 2.66 -12.06
CA THR A 124 -0.05 1.51 -12.83
C THR A 124 -1.04 0.36 -12.83
N MET A 125 -1.69 0.10 -11.68
CA MET A 125 -2.62 -1.02 -11.55
C MET A 125 -4.09 -0.59 -11.73
N GLY A 126 -4.37 0.72 -11.92
CA GLY A 126 -5.70 1.26 -12.13
C GLY A 126 -6.61 1.16 -10.89
N TRP A 127 -6.04 1.07 -9.70
CA TRP A 127 -6.81 1.04 -8.46
C TRP A 127 -7.52 2.38 -8.24
N ARG A 128 -8.61 2.35 -7.49
CA ARG A 128 -9.21 3.57 -6.97
C ARG A 128 -8.39 4.10 -5.79
N GLY A 129 -8.10 5.41 -5.78
CA GLY A 129 -7.43 6.09 -4.68
C GLY A 129 -8.36 7.03 -3.92
N LEU A 130 -8.16 7.12 -2.60
CA LEU A 130 -8.63 8.21 -1.77
C LEU A 130 -7.43 8.70 -0.96
N LEU A 131 -6.92 9.89 -1.30
CA LEU A 131 -5.74 10.47 -0.70
C LEU A 131 -6.18 11.61 0.24
N ILE A 132 -5.69 11.57 1.48
CA ILE A 132 -6.09 12.54 2.51
C ILE A 132 -4.83 13.25 3.00
N GLU A 133 -4.80 14.58 2.83
CA GLU A 133 -3.69 15.44 3.19
C GLU A 133 -4.17 16.62 4.03
N ALA A 134 -3.49 16.87 5.16
CA ALA A 134 -3.90 17.91 6.12
C ALA A 134 -3.47 19.31 5.68
N ASN A 135 -2.32 19.43 5.01
CA ASN A 135 -1.80 20.71 4.55
C ASN A 135 -2.51 21.15 3.27
N PRO A 136 -3.27 22.28 3.26
CA PRO A 136 -4.02 22.71 2.08
C PRO A 136 -3.14 22.93 0.84
N TYR A 137 -1.92 23.42 1.03
CA TYR A 137 -0.99 23.63 -0.09
C TYR A 137 -0.60 22.30 -0.76
N HIS A 138 -0.26 21.29 0.04
CA HIS A 138 0.11 19.98 -0.48
C HIS A 138 -1.10 19.22 -1.04
N ALA A 139 -2.28 19.36 -0.45
CA ALA A 139 -3.50 18.79 -0.96
C ALA A 139 -3.87 19.34 -2.37
N GLU A 140 -3.72 20.67 -2.59
CA GLU A 140 -3.96 21.30 -3.89
C GLU A 140 -2.93 20.86 -4.94
N LEU A 141 -1.65 20.79 -4.55
CA LEU A 141 -0.58 20.30 -5.43
C LEU A 141 -0.84 18.84 -5.82
N LEU A 142 -1.10 17.97 -4.85
CA LEU A 142 -1.39 16.57 -5.06
C LEU A 142 -2.60 16.39 -5.99
N ALA A 143 -3.70 17.12 -5.76
CA ALA A 143 -4.89 17.07 -6.61
C ALA A 143 -4.59 17.45 -8.07
N THR A 144 -3.68 18.39 -8.27
CA THR A 144 -3.23 18.79 -9.62
C THR A 144 -2.40 17.70 -10.28
N GLU A 145 -1.45 17.12 -9.55
CA GLU A 145 -0.52 16.11 -10.05
C GLU A 145 -1.23 14.80 -10.42
N ILE A 146 -2.28 14.43 -9.69
CA ILE A 146 -3.02 13.17 -9.92
C ILE A 146 -4.33 13.36 -10.70
N SER A 147 -4.56 14.54 -11.30
CA SER A 147 -5.82 14.89 -11.95
C SER A 147 -6.29 13.92 -13.05
N GLU A 148 -5.37 13.18 -13.66
CA GLU A 148 -5.65 12.16 -14.69
C GLU A 148 -5.80 10.74 -14.09
N LEU A 149 -5.63 10.58 -12.79
CA LEU A 149 -5.70 9.28 -12.13
C LEU A 149 -7.09 9.01 -11.53
N ASN A 150 -7.40 7.74 -11.30
CA ASN A 150 -8.64 7.31 -10.65
C ASN A 150 -8.58 7.54 -9.13
N ALA A 151 -8.47 8.80 -8.70
CA ALA A 151 -8.31 9.12 -7.29
C ALA A 151 -8.98 10.46 -6.92
N ASP A 152 -9.43 10.53 -5.67
CA ASP A 152 -9.93 11.74 -5.02
C ASP A 152 -8.92 12.24 -3.98
N VAL A 153 -8.78 13.56 -3.82
CA VAL A 153 -7.99 14.18 -2.75
C VAL A 153 -8.91 14.90 -1.77
N VAL A 154 -8.71 14.66 -0.48
CA VAL A 154 -9.43 15.31 0.61
C VAL A 154 -8.47 16.12 1.47
N CYS A 155 -8.75 17.42 1.61
CA CYS A 155 -7.95 18.31 2.45
C CYS A 155 -8.52 18.36 3.86
N CYS A 156 -7.97 17.54 4.76
CA CYS A 156 -8.25 17.60 6.22
C CYS A 156 -7.23 16.78 7.00
N ALA A 157 -7.10 17.05 8.28
CA ALA A 157 -6.39 16.18 9.20
C ALA A 157 -7.30 15.03 9.65
N VAL A 158 -6.78 13.81 9.70
CA VAL A 158 -7.51 12.66 10.23
C VAL A 158 -7.15 12.45 11.70
N ALA A 159 -8.18 12.28 12.53
CA ALA A 159 -8.03 12.03 13.96
C ALA A 159 -9.24 11.25 14.51
N ALA A 160 -9.16 10.73 15.73
CA ALA A 160 -10.30 10.08 16.40
C ALA A 160 -11.40 11.06 16.83
N THR A 161 -11.15 12.37 16.76
CA THR A 161 -12.10 13.43 17.12
C THR A 161 -12.25 14.44 15.98
N GLU A 162 -13.41 15.10 15.94
CA GLU A 162 -13.68 16.14 14.94
C GLU A 162 -13.45 17.54 15.51
N GLY A 163 -13.37 18.55 14.65
CA GLY A 163 -13.23 19.97 14.97
C GLY A 163 -12.00 20.58 14.34
N GLU A 164 -11.61 21.75 14.83
CA GLU A 164 -10.38 22.42 14.40
C GLU A 164 -9.20 22.03 15.29
N ALA A 165 -8.00 22.09 14.73
CA ALA A 165 -6.76 21.89 15.47
C ALA A 165 -5.62 22.69 14.84
N THR A 166 -4.61 22.96 15.64
CA THR A 166 -3.32 23.43 15.17
C THR A 166 -2.57 22.27 14.51
N PHE A 167 -2.05 22.52 13.32
CA PHE A 167 -1.17 21.61 12.58
C PHE A 167 0.19 22.27 12.43
N TYR A 168 1.20 21.60 12.95
CA TYR A 168 2.57 22.10 13.01
C TYR A 168 3.31 21.70 11.75
N LEU A 169 3.84 22.70 11.03
CA LEU A 169 4.57 22.50 9.80
C LEU A 169 6.01 22.12 10.11
N GLY A 170 6.38 20.88 9.90
CA GLY A 170 7.72 20.39 10.12
C GLY A 170 8.73 20.99 9.14
N LYS A 171 10.02 20.81 9.43
CA LYS A 171 11.13 21.29 8.58
C LYS A 171 11.03 20.74 7.14
N HIS A 172 10.56 19.52 6.99
CA HIS A 172 10.21 18.89 5.73
C HIS A 172 8.69 18.65 5.72
N HIS A 173 8.04 18.82 4.58
CA HIS A 173 6.58 18.79 4.47
C HIS A 173 5.95 17.49 4.99
N HIS A 174 6.63 16.36 4.80
CA HIS A 174 6.21 15.04 5.27
C HIS A 174 6.37 14.82 6.79
N LEU A 175 6.98 15.75 7.50
CA LEU A 175 7.16 15.70 8.97
C LEU A 175 6.17 16.64 9.69
N SER A 176 5.13 17.10 9.01
CA SER A 176 4.11 17.95 9.61
C SER A 176 3.09 17.11 10.38
N SER A 177 2.67 17.57 11.56
CA SER A 177 1.86 16.76 12.47
C SER A 177 0.85 17.60 13.28
N LEU A 178 -0.20 16.93 13.79
CA LEU A 178 -1.04 17.45 14.87
C LEU A 178 -0.29 17.46 16.22
N ASN A 179 0.80 16.73 16.35
CA ASN A 179 1.64 16.65 17.52
C ASN A 179 2.90 17.52 17.31
N GLN A 180 3.05 18.56 18.13
CA GLN A 180 4.18 19.49 18.03
C GLN A 180 5.53 18.79 18.21
N GLU A 181 5.66 17.89 19.18
CA GLU A 181 6.92 17.18 19.45
C GLU A 181 7.34 16.32 18.26
N MET A 182 6.38 15.71 17.56
CA MET A 182 6.66 14.94 16.33
C MET A 182 7.11 15.87 15.21
N ALA A 183 6.42 16.98 14.97
CA ALA A 183 6.81 17.96 13.95
C ALA A 183 8.20 18.57 14.19
N GLU A 184 8.64 18.65 15.44
CA GLU A 184 9.95 19.18 15.87
C GLU A 184 11.06 18.11 15.93
N SER A 185 10.73 16.83 15.74
CA SER A 185 11.69 15.71 15.92
C SER A 185 12.92 15.81 15.02
N TRP A 186 12.82 16.48 13.87
CA TRP A 186 13.90 16.69 12.90
C TRP A 186 14.33 18.16 12.75
N GLY A 187 13.98 19.00 13.72
CA GLY A 187 14.35 20.41 13.80
C GLY A 187 13.14 21.31 14.03
N ASP A 188 13.40 22.62 14.16
CA ASP A 188 12.37 23.59 14.44
C ASP A 188 11.27 23.59 13.37
N THR A 189 10.01 23.73 13.78
CA THR A 189 8.88 23.90 12.87
C THR A 189 9.00 25.18 12.04
N GLN A 190 8.45 25.16 10.83
CA GLN A 190 8.41 26.32 9.93
C GLN A 190 7.21 27.23 10.18
N GLY A 191 6.30 26.82 11.06
CA GLY A 191 5.08 27.53 11.41
C GLY A 191 3.96 26.59 11.81
N GLU A 192 2.77 27.17 11.92
CA GLU A 192 1.55 26.43 12.24
C GLU A 192 0.38 26.94 11.40
N ILE A 193 -0.58 26.07 11.14
CA ILE A 193 -1.84 26.40 10.46
C ILE A 193 -3.01 25.79 11.22
N THR A 194 -4.21 26.34 11.04
CA THR A 194 -5.42 25.70 11.53
C THR A 194 -5.97 24.77 10.48
N VAL A 195 -6.25 23.52 10.86
CA VAL A 195 -6.84 22.49 9.98
C VAL A 195 -8.12 21.94 10.58
N THR A 196 -9.02 21.46 9.71
CA THR A 196 -10.20 20.73 10.15
C THR A 196 -9.82 19.28 10.41
N LYS A 197 -10.12 18.78 11.62
CA LYS A 197 -9.99 17.36 11.97
C LYS A 197 -11.26 16.61 11.64
N ARG A 198 -11.10 15.42 11.08
CA ARG A 198 -12.22 14.53 10.74
C ARG A 198 -11.91 13.10 11.12
N ARG A 199 -12.95 12.35 11.49
CA ARG A 199 -12.82 10.89 11.69
C ARG A 199 -12.80 10.16 10.36
N LEU A 200 -11.87 9.20 10.24
CA LEU A 200 -11.63 8.50 8.98
C LEU A 200 -12.90 7.86 8.42
N HIS A 201 -13.68 7.13 9.22
CA HIS A 201 -14.87 6.43 8.74
C HIS A 201 -15.92 7.37 8.11
N LYS A 202 -16.03 8.64 8.55
CA LYS A 202 -16.93 9.61 7.95
C LYS A 202 -16.47 10.05 6.56
N ILE A 203 -15.17 10.21 6.39
CA ILE A 203 -14.59 10.52 5.08
C ILE A 203 -14.82 9.34 4.13
N LEU A 204 -14.61 8.11 4.60
CA LEU A 204 -14.85 6.90 3.81
C LEU A 204 -16.32 6.77 3.37
N ASP A 205 -17.28 7.08 4.27
CA ASP A 205 -18.73 7.08 3.97
C ASP A 205 -19.07 8.10 2.87
N GLU A 206 -18.57 9.34 2.99
CA GLU A 206 -18.83 10.42 2.01
C GLU A 206 -18.28 10.08 0.62
N HIS A 207 -17.13 9.42 0.56
CA HIS A 207 -16.51 9.00 -0.70
C HIS A 207 -16.97 7.62 -1.17
N ASN A 208 -17.97 7.01 -0.52
CA ASN A 208 -18.51 5.69 -0.85
C ASN A 208 -17.41 4.63 -0.98
N ILE A 209 -16.45 4.62 -0.06
CA ILE A 209 -15.42 3.59 0.02
C ILE A 209 -16.06 2.29 0.54
N PRO A 210 -15.87 1.14 -0.11
CA PRO A 210 -16.39 -0.13 0.38
C PRO A 210 -15.83 -0.51 1.75
N GLN A 211 -16.64 -1.10 2.63
CA GLN A 211 -16.21 -1.47 3.98
C GLN A 211 -14.99 -2.40 4.01
N ASN A 212 -14.89 -3.30 3.02
CA ASN A 212 -13.75 -4.21 2.86
C ASN A 212 -12.92 -3.75 1.64
N PHE A 213 -12.33 -2.56 1.71
CA PHE A 213 -11.41 -2.09 0.68
C PHE A 213 -10.02 -2.74 0.83
N ALA A 214 -9.21 -2.67 -0.23
CA ALA A 214 -8.00 -3.47 -0.30
C ALA A 214 -6.91 -3.00 0.67
N VAL A 215 -6.54 -1.71 0.65
CA VAL A 215 -5.38 -1.21 1.41
C VAL A 215 -5.70 0.11 2.11
N LEU A 216 -5.33 0.19 3.38
CA LEU A 216 -5.23 1.43 4.15
C LEU A 216 -3.75 1.72 4.40
N SER A 217 -3.27 2.90 4.02
CA SER A 217 -1.98 3.45 4.41
C SER A 217 -2.20 4.56 5.44
N LEU A 218 -1.51 4.47 6.56
CA LEU A 218 -1.51 5.45 7.64
C LEU A 218 -0.08 5.88 7.91
N ASP A 219 0.22 7.16 7.65
CA ASP A 219 1.48 7.81 7.94
C ASP A 219 1.20 9.28 8.25
N ILE A 220 0.81 9.54 9.48
CA ILE A 220 0.32 10.86 9.96
C ILE A 220 1.06 11.36 11.21
N GLU A 221 2.28 10.85 11.36
CA GLU A 221 3.27 11.39 12.27
C GLU A 221 2.74 11.51 13.71
N GLY A 222 2.40 10.33 14.29
CA GLY A 222 2.20 10.18 15.74
C GLY A 222 0.76 10.01 16.22
N VAL A 223 -0.25 10.01 15.33
CA VAL A 223 -1.65 9.68 15.69
C VAL A 223 -2.19 8.45 14.96
N ASP A 224 -1.34 7.71 14.28
CA ASP A 224 -1.63 6.56 13.43
C ASP A 224 -2.42 5.49 14.16
N PHE A 225 -1.93 5.07 15.32
CA PHE A 225 -2.58 4.03 16.13
C PHE A 225 -3.93 4.49 16.68
N GLU A 226 -4.05 5.77 17.04
CA GLU A 226 -5.32 6.35 17.50
C GLU A 226 -6.36 6.29 16.40
N VAL A 227 -6.00 6.67 15.17
CA VAL A 227 -6.86 6.64 13.99
C VAL A 227 -7.22 5.20 13.59
N LEU A 228 -6.26 4.28 13.57
CA LEU A 228 -6.52 2.86 13.30
C LEU A 228 -7.49 2.27 14.31
N ASN A 229 -7.22 2.47 15.60
CA ASN A 229 -8.07 1.98 16.68
C ASN A 229 -9.49 2.57 16.59
N ASP A 230 -9.61 3.86 16.30
CA ASP A 230 -10.91 4.50 16.11
C ASP A 230 -11.67 3.90 14.93
N LEU A 231 -11.02 3.71 13.79
CA LEU A 231 -11.64 3.09 12.62
C LEU A 231 -12.19 1.70 12.94
N ILE A 232 -11.37 0.84 13.54
CA ILE A 232 -11.73 -0.56 13.80
C ILE A 232 -12.79 -0.68 14.92
N ASN A 233 -12.70 0.12 15.98
CA ASN A 233 -13.65 0.03 17.10
C ASN A 233 -14.98 0.74 16.84
N SER A 234 -14.99 1.79 16.00
CA SER A 234 -16.16 2.68 15.87
C SER A 234 -16.90 2.55 14.55
N SER A 235 -16.46 1.65 13.65
CA SER A 235 -17.06 1.48 12.34
C SER A 235 -17.07 0.02 11.87
N LEU A 236 -17.67 -0.21 10.69
CA LEU A 236 -17.68 -1.50 10.01
C LEU A 236 -16.55 -1.63 8.96
N TYR A 237 -15.70 -0.63 8.85
CA TYR A 237 -14.58 -0.67 7.90
C TYR A 237 -13.53 -1.67 8.35
N ARG A 238 -13.17 -2.56 7.41
CA ARG A 238 -12.17 -3.62 7.62
C ARG A 238 -11.32 -3.74 6.36
N PRO A 239 -10.31 -2.87 6.16
CA PRO A 239 -9.37 -3.02 5.05
C PRO A 239 -8.72 -4.40 5.10
N ASP A 240 -8.46 -5.00 3.93
CA ASP A 240 -7.80 -6.30 3.87
C ASP A 240 -6.33 -6.21 4.29
N TRP A 241 -5.69 -5.07 3.99
CA TRP A 241 -4.29 -4.77 4.30
C TRP A 241 -4.14 -3.38 4.90
N ILE A 242 -3.20 -3.23 5.81
CA ILE A 242 -2.87 -1.94 6.43
C ILE A 242 -1.36 -1.76 6.38
N ILE A 243 -0.89 -0.61 5.89
CA ILE A 243 0.46 -0.10 6.06
C ILE A 243 0.36 0.95 7.15
N ILE A 244 1.15 0.84 8.21
CA ILE A 244 1.11 1.81 9.32
C ILE A 244 2.51 2.09 9.83
N GLU A 245 2.80 3.37 10.10
CA GLU A 245 4.05 3.75 10.71
C GLU A 245 4.15 3.17 12.14
N TRP A 246 5.27 2.46 12.41
CA TRP A 246 5.57 1.91 13.73
C TRP A 246 6.58 2.75 14.49
N GLY A 247 7.44 3.44 13.75
CA GLY A 247 8.53 4.24 14.26
C GLY A 247 9.82 3.43 14.51
N HIS A 248 10.72 3.99 15.27
CA HIS A 248 12.10 3.48 15.44
C HIS A 248 12.22 2.12 16.14
N THR A 249 11.15 1.63 16.78
CA THR A 249 11.14 0.33 17.49
C THR A 249 10.61 -0.82 16.61
N ILE A 250 10.74 -0.70 15.30
CA ILE A 250 10.17 -1.65 14.31
C ILE A 250 10.59 -3.11 14.56
N PHE A 251 11.81 -3.33 15.06
CA PHE A 251 12.29 -4.69 15.38
C PHE A 251 11.60 -5.33 16.59
N GLU A 252 10.88 -4.53 17.38
CA GLU A 252 10.08 -4.95 18.52
C GLU A 252 8.60 -5.01 18.19
N ALA A 253 8.23 -4.81 16.93
CA ALA A 253 6.84 -4.80 16.49
C ALA A 253 6.16 -6.14 16.79
N THR A 254 5.07 -6.08 17.53
CA THR A 254 4.26 -7.24 17.91
C THR A 254 2.79 -6.84 18.02
N MET A 255 1.91 -7.81 17.76
CA MET A 255 0.46 -7.59 17.96
C MET A 255 0.07 -7.37 19.44
N ASP A 256 0.95 -7.69 20.39
CA ASP A 256 0.73 -7.43 21.82
C ASP A 256 1.08 -5.98 22.25
N ASP A 257 1.50 -5.12 21.31
CA ASP A 257 1.83 -3.72 21.60
C ASP A 257 0.63 -3.00 22.21
N HIS A 258 0.88 -2.25 23.30
CA HIS A 258 -0.16 -1.53 24.06
C HIS A 258 -0.88 -0.43 23.25
N ARG A 259 -0.28 0.04 22.16
CA ARG A 259 -0.90 1.03 21.25
C ARG A 259 -2.06 0.43 20.44
N LEU A 260 -2.12 -0.90 20.27
CA LEU A 260 -3.19 -1.59 19.55
C LEU A 260 -4.33 -1.99 20.51
N THR A 261 -5.58 -1.85 20.06
CA THR A 261 -6.74 -2.38 20.78
C THR A 261 -6.92 -3.88 20.57
N ASP A 262 -7.71 -4.52 21.43
CA ASP A 262 -8.01 -5.95 21.30
C ASP A 262 -8.69 -6.29 19.96
N ALA A 263 -9.52 -5.39 19.44
CA ALA A 263 -10.16 -5.58 18.13
C ALA A 263 -9.12 -5.66 17.02
N VAL A 264 -8.14 -4.74 16.99
CA VAL A 264 -7.06 -4.79 16.00
C VAL A 264 -6.23 -6.05 16.15
N ARG A 265 -5.85 -6.41 17.40
CA ARG A 265 -5.04 -7.62 17.69
C ARG A 265 -5.70 -8.91 17.27
N THR A 266 -7.04 -8.99 17.36
CA THR A 266 -7.80 -10.21 17.03
C THR A 266 -8.16 -10.31 15.56
N GLU A 267 -8.27 -9.17 14.86
CA GLU A 267 -8.69 -9.13 13.46
C GLU A 267 -7.53 -9.04 12.47
N TYR A 268 -6.31 -8.71 12.92
CA TYR A 268 -5.14 -8.53 12.06
C TYR A 268 -3.90 -9.27 12.57
N GLU A 269 -2.98 -9.54 11.66
CA GLU A 269 -1.65 -10.09 11.94
C GLU A 269 -0.56 -9.29 11.23
N ILE A 270 0.64 -9.19 11.85
CA ILE A 270 1.81 -8.60 11.19
C ILE A 270 2.36 -9.61 10.19
N VAL A 271 2.46 -9.22 8.93
CA VAL A 271 2.95 -10.08 7.82
C VAL A 271 4.21 -9.56 7.16
N GLY A 272 4.64 -8.35 7.50
CA GLY A 272 5.86 -7.76 6.97
C GLY A 272 6.24 -6.49 7.69
N THR A 273 7.51 -6.10 7.57
CA THR A 273 8.08 -4.87 8.13
C THR A 273 9.01 -4.23 7.11
N THR A 274 9.06 -2.91 7.09
CA THR A 274 10.05 -2.11 6.38
C THR A 274 10.93 -1.35 7.38
N PHE A 275 11.57 -0.27 7.02
CA PHE A 275 12.42 0.49 7.93
C PHE A 275 11.65 1.12 9.10
N SER A 276 10.46 1.66 8.85
CA SER A 276 9.63 2.33 9.86
C SER A 276 8.18 1.84 9.91
N ASN A 277 7.74 1.07 8.91
CA ASN A 277 6.35 0.67 8.75
C ASN A 277 6.17 -0.84 8.95
N ILE A 278 5.00 -1.23 9.46
CA ILE A 278 4.53 -2.61 9.43
C ILE A 278 3.40 -2.78 8.42
N LEU A 279 3.31 -4.00 7.90
CA LEU A 279 2.20 -4.43 7.07
C LEU A 279 1.34 -5.40 7.89
N LEU A 280 0.08 -5.02 8.08
CA LEU A 280 -0.92 -5.86 8.71
C LEU A 280 -1.82 -6.47 7.64
N LYS A 281 -2.16 -7.74 7.84
CA LYS A 281 -3.14 -8.46 7.02
C LYS A 281 -4.33 -8.85 7.88
N ARG A 282 -5.54 -8.66 7.33
CA ARG A 282 -6.76 -9.09 7.99
C ARG A 282 -6.85 -10.62 8.06
N ILE A 283 -7.11 -11.15 9.25
CA ILE A 283 -7.41 -12.57 9.48
C ILE A 283 -8.83 -12.81 8.98
N LYS A 284 -8.98 -13.57 7.88
CA LYS A 284 -10.29 -13.97 7.35
C LYS A 284 -10.67 -15.31 7.99
N ASN A 285 -11.66 -15.30 8.87
CA ASN A 285 -12.26 -16.50 9.46
C ASN A 285 -13.19 -17.21 8.47
#